data_353c9eaf31005708825dbcd46c4c3c7d
#
_entry.id   353c9eaf31005708825dbcd46c4c3c7d
#
_cell.length_a   1.000
_cell.length_b   1.000
_cell.length_c   1.000
_cell.angle_alpha   90.00
_cell.angle_beta   90.00
_cell.angle_gamma   90.00
#
_symmetry.space_group_name_H-M   'P 1'
#
loop_
_entity.id
_entity.type
_entity.pdbx_description
1 polymer ?
#
loop_
_entity_poly.entity_id
_entity_poly.type
_entity_poly.pdbx_seq_one_letter_code
_entity_poly.pdbx_strand_id
1 'polypeptide(L)'
;MKYGKIRIEDGFLVFTRHMMINNLPCKDIVWAYMRKEGADEGDDRQLSVNYLVIVTRRKKRYKFDMTEKEIHECIRILKILSPDMATGFPKGGRISLHSLPNTRDLGAIVTADDRHILPRRLLRSGELYHISESDKNRLR
;
A
#
# COMPACT_ATOMS: atom_id res chain seq x y z
N MET A 1 -1.16 8.82 -19.85
CA MET A 1 0.18 8.64 -19.27
C MET A 1 0.44 7.15 -19.07
N LYS A 2 1.61 6.69 -19.47
CA LYS A 2 1.99 5.27 -19.39
C LYS A 2 3.04 5.08 -18.29
N TYR A 3 2.80 4.10 -17.42
CA TYR A 3 3.69 3.72 -16.34
C TYR A 3 3.90 2.20 -16.40
N GLY A 4 5.05 1.75 -16.94
CA GLY A 4 5.32 0.32 -17.09
C GLY A 4 4.19 -0.42 -17.81
N LYS A 5 3.52 -1.31 -17.09
CA LYS A 5 2.43 -2.17 -17.60
C LYS A 5 1.04 -1.55 -17.51
N ILE A 6 0.93 -0.34 -16.97
CA ILE A 6 -0.34 0.37 -16.78
C ILE A 6 -0.35 1.71 -17.52
N ARG A 7 -1.55 2.18 -17.84
CA ARG A 7 -1.80 3.53 -18.35
C ARG A 7 -2.89 4.18 -17.54
N ILE A 8 -2.82 5.49 -17.38
CA ILE A 8 -3.89 6.30 -16.79
C ILE A 8 -4.41 7.20 -17.89
N GLU A 9 -5.66 6.99 -18.28
CA GLU A 9 -6.35 7.71 -19.36
C GLU A 9 -7.80 7.96 -18.95
N ASP A 10 -8.29 9.16 -19.16
CA ASP A 10 -9.70 9.57 -18.96
C ASP A 10 -10.30 9.16 -17.59
N GLY A 11 -9.49 9.21 -16.53
CA GLY A 11 -9.91 8.81 -15.18
C GLY A 11 -9.94 7.30 -14.94
N PHE A 12 -9.39 6.50 -15.85
CA PHE A 12 -9.28 5.05 -15.72
C PHE A 12 -7.81 4.61 -15.63
N LEU A 13 -7.59 3.61 -14.81
CA LEU A 13 -6.38 2.81 -14.83
C LEU A 13 -6.58 1.65 -15.80
N VAL A 14 -5.80 1.62 -16.87
CA VAL A 14 -5.89 0.64 -17.95
C VAL A 14 -4.70 -0.31 -17.88
N PHE A 15 -4.96 -1.60 -17.87
CA PHE A 15 -3.93 -2.63 -17.81
C PHE A 15 -4.39 -3.93 -18.48
N THR A 16 -3.42 -4.75 -18.88
CA THR A 16 -3.70 -6.07 -19.46
C THR A 16 -3.53 -7.16 -18.39
N ARG A 17 -4.53 -8.01 -18.26
CA ARG A 17 -4.50 -9.19 -17.41
C ARG A 17 -5.19 -10.37 -18.11
N HIS A 18 -4.53 -11.54 -18.13
CA HIS A 18 -5.04 -12.73 -18.84
C HIS A 18 -5.41 -12.44 -20.30
N MET A 19 -4.55 -11.71 -21.01
CA MET A 19 -4.73 -11.30 -22.42
C MET A 19 -5.93 -10.37 -22.67
N MET A 20 -6.59 -9.90 -21.62
CA MET A 20 -7.72 -8.96 -21.71
C MET A 20 -7.33 -7.58 -21.17
N ILE A 21 -7.83 -6.55 -21.86
CA ILE A 21 -7.69 -5.15 -21.37
C ILE A 21 -8.73 -4.93 -20.27
N ASN A 22 -8.26 -4.44 -19.15
CA ASN A 22 -9.09 -4.08 -18.00
C ASN A 22 -9.05 -2.58 -17.78
N ASN A 23 -10.20 -1.99 -17.52
CA ASN A 23 -10.38 -0.58 -17.19
C ASN A 23 -10.91 -0.47 -15.75
N LEU A 24 -10.10 0.10 -14.88
CA LEU A 24 -10.46 0.33 -13.48
C LEU A 24 -10.68 1.82 -13.27
N PRO A 25 -11.89 2.28 -12.90
CA PRO A 25 -12.11 3.69 -12.59
C PRO A 25 -11.19 4.12 -11.43
N CYS A 26 -10.42 5.18 -11.61
CA CYS A 26 -9.50 5.67 -10.57
C CYS A 26 -10.24 6.04 -9.28
N LYS A 27 -11.49 6.54 -9.38
CA LYS A 27 -12.36 6.84 -8.22
C LYS A 27 -12.73 5.63 -7.37
N ASP A 28 -12.60 4.42 -7.90
CA ASP A 28 -12.84 3.18 -7.16
C ASP A 28 -11.61 2.67 -6.41
N ILE A 29 -10.46 3.31 -6.60
CA ILE A 29 -9.24 3.00 -5.88
C ILE A 29 -9.31 3.67 -4.52
N VAL A 30 -9.27 2.87 -3.45
CA VAL A 30 -9.31 3.36 -2.06
C VAL A 30 -7.94 3.42 -1.41
N TRP A 31 -6.98 2.69 -1.95
CA TRP A 31 -5.63 2.67 -1.43
C TRP A 31 -4.62 2.26 -2.50
N ALA A 32 -3.48 2.95 -2.54
CA ALA A 32 -2.33 2.60 -3.37
C ALA A 32 -1.03 2.76 -2.60
N TYR A 33 -0.15 1.77 -2.70
CA TYR A 33 1.14 1.79 -2.02
C TYR A 33 2.21 1.00 -2.78
N MET A 34 3.47 1.29 -2.47
CA MET A 34 4.60 0.51 -2.95
C MET A 34 4.92 -0.62 -1.97
N ARG A 35 5.13 -1.81 -2.50
CA ARG A 35 5.63 -2.97 -1.76
C ARG A 35 6.95 -3.43 -2.37
N LYS A 36 7.98 -3.56 -1.53
CA LYS A 36 9.22 -4.23 -1.89
C LYS A 36 9.16 -5.69 -1.47
N GLU A 37 9.43 -6.59 -2.40
CA GLU A 37 9.65 -8.00 -2.09
C GLU A 37 11.09 -8.33 -2.50
N GLY A 38 11.90 -8.80 -1.56
CA GLY A 38 13.24 -9.30 -1.79
C GLY A 38 13.28 -10.81 -1.51
N ALA A 39 14.07 -11.57 -2.26
CA ALA A 39 14.45 -12.91 -1.85
C ALA A 39 15.52 -12.78 -0.75
N ASP A 40 15.17 -13.13 0.47
CA ASP A 40 16.10 -13.37 1.58
C ASP A 40 16.73 -14.74 1.37
N GLU A 41 17.62 -14.86 0.41
CA GLU A 41 18.51 -16.03 0.30
C GLU A 41 19.92 -15.50 0.08
N GLY A 42 20.71 -15.60 1.08
CA GLY A 42 22.14 -15.60 1.33
C GLY A 42 23.15 -15.48 0.18
N ASP A 43 22.83 -14.79 -0.91
CA ASP A 43 23.79 -14.50 -1.96
C ASP A 43 23.76 -12.99 -2.30
N ASP A 44 24.91 -12.39 -2.53
CA ASP A 44 25.22 -10.96 -2.68
C ASP A 44 24.49 -10.22 -3.82
N ARG A 45 23.41 -10.77 -4.35
CA ARG A 45 22.55 -10.14 -5.34
C ARG A 45 21.12 -10.07 -4.86
N GLN A 46 20.82 -9.10 -4.01
CA GLN A 46 19.45 -8.74 -3.65
C GLN A 46 18.68 -8.25 -4.88
N LEU A 47 18.01 -9.15 -5.56
CA LEU A 47 17.00 -8.81 -6.55
C LEU A 47 15.73 -8.38 -5.83
N SER A 48 15.66 -7.11 -5.41
CA SER A 48 14.42 -6.56 -4.88
C SER A 48 13.49 -6.17 -6.02
N VAL A 49 12.28 -6.70 -6.01
CA VAL A 49 11.23 -6.31 -6.97
C VAL A 49 10.27 -5.36 -6.28
N ASN A 50 10.00 -4.24 -6.95
CA ASN A 50 9.05 -3.25 -6.48
C ASN A 50 7.69 -3.47 -7.13
N TYR A 51 6.64 -3.39 -6.35
CA TYR A 51 5.27 -3.53 -6.83
C TYR A 51 4.42 -2.31 -6.45
N LEU A 52 3.67 -1.82 -7.42
CA LEU A 52 2.51 -0.99 -7.12
C LEU A 52 1.37 -1.92 -6.71
N VAL A 53 0.85 -1.74 -5.51
CA VAL A 53 -0.35 -2.44 -5.03
C VAL A 53 -1.51 -1.46 -4.98
N ILE A 54 -2.62 -1.85 -5.58
CA ILE A 54 -3.86 -1.09 -5.63
C ILE A 54 -4.97 -1.92 -4.99
N VAL A 55 -5.73 -1.28 -4.10
CA VAL A 55 -6.92 -1.86 -3.47
C VAL A 55 -8.12 -1.04 -3.89
N THR A 56 -9.16 -1.72 -4.36
CA THR A 56 -10.39 -1.07 -4.81
C THR A 56 -11.48 -1.11 -3.75
N ARG A 57 -12.49 -0.26 -3.92
CA ARG A 57 -13.71 -0.23 -3.09
C ARG A 57 -14.42 -1.59 -3.03
N ARG A 58 -14.33 -2.40 -4.10
CA ARG A 58 -14.88 -3.76 -4.18
C ARG A 58 -13.94 -4.84 -3.61
N LYS A 59 -12.96 -4.49 -2.78
CA LYS A 59 -12.00 -5.41 -2.16
C LYS A 59 -11.06 -6.13 -3.13
N LYS A 60 -11.05 -5.75 -4.40
CA LYS A 60 -10.08 -6.31 -5.35
C LYS A 60 -8.71 -5.71 -5.13
N ARG A 61 -7.71 -6.56 -5.17
CA ARG A 61 -6.31 -6.19 -5.04
C ARG A 61 -5.58 -6.48 -6.35
N TYR A 62 -4.88 -5.48 -6.84
CA TYR A 62 -4.02 -5.59 -8.03
C TYR A 62 -2.58 -5.31 -7.64
N LYS A 63 -1.66 -6.03 -8.27
CA LYS A 63 -0.23 -5.93 -8.03
C LYS A 63 0.47 -5.80 -9.38
N PHE A 64 1.24 -4.75 -9.55
CA PHE A 64 1.96 -4.44 -10.79
C PHE A 64 3.46 -4.28 -10.50
N ASP A 65 4.27 -5.08 -11.18
CA ASP A 65 5.71 -4.96 -11.18
C ASP A 65 6.13 -3.71 -11.97
N MET A 66 6.78 -2.77 -11.30
CA MET A 66 7.17 -1.48 -11.85
C MET A 66 8.41 -0.94 -11.14
N THR A 67 9.09 -0.01 -11.76
CA THR A 67 10.19 0.70 -11.09
C THR A 67 9.69 1.60 -9.96
N GLU A 68 10.51 1.84 -8.97
CA GLU A 68 10.18 2.72 -7.83
C GLU A 68 9.74 4.11 -8.29
N LYS A 69 10.45 4.67 -9.29
CA LYS A 69 10.11 5.98 -9.88
C LYS A 69 8.72 5.98 -10.52
N GLU A 70 8.39 4.97 -11.31
CA GLU A 70 7.08 4.84 -11.95
C GLU A 70 5.97 4.68 -10.92
N ILE A 71 6.21 3.92 -9.84
CA ILE A 71 5.25 3.73 -8.75
C ILE A 71 4.94 5.05 -8.06
N HIS A 72 5.97 5.80 -7.67
CA HIS A 72 5.77 7.10 -7.00
C HIS A 72 5.02 8.07 -7.87
N GLU A 73 5.35 8.16 -9.15
CA GLU A 73 4.68 9.05 -10.09
C GLU A 73 3.23 8.62 -10.32
N CYS A 74 2.98 7.33 -10.49
CA CYS A 74 1.64 6.77 -10.63
C CYS A 74 0.78 7.07 -9.40
N ILE A 75 1.28 6.84 -8.18
CA ILE A 75 0.55 7.14 -6.94
C ILE A 75 0.22 8.64 -6.86
N ARG A 76 1.15 9.51 -7.24
CA ARG A 76 0.93 10.97 -7.26
C ARG A 76 -0.25 11.34 -8.17
N ILE A 77 -0.31 10.80 -9.38
CA ILE A 77 -1.40 11.06 -10.32
C ILE A 77 -2.72 10.47 -9.82
N LEU A 78 -2.70 9.23 -9.32
CA LEU A 78 -3.88 8.59 -8.74
C LEU A 78 -4.43 9.41 -7.56
N LYS A 79 -3.57 10.01 -6.74
CA LYS A 79 -4.00 10.86 -5.62
C LYS A 79 -4.68 12.15 -6.08
N ILE A 80 -4.26 12.70 -7.22
CA ILE A 80 -4.94 13.86 -7.83
C ILE A 80 -6.33 13.46 -8.34
N LEU A 81 -6.45 12.30 -8.99
CA LEU A 81 -7.72 11.80 -9.53
C LEU A 81 -8.68 11.25 -8.46
N SER A 82 -8.14 10.84 -7.33
CA SER A 82 -8.87 10.28 -6.19
C SER A 82 -8.33 10.86 -4.89
N PRO A 83 -8.72 12.09 -4.52
CA PRO A 83 -8.17 12.79 -3.35
C PRO A 83 -8.35 12.04 -2.04
N ASP A 84 -9.42 11.24 -1.90
CA ASP A 84 -9.73 10.46 -0.69
C ASP A 84 -8.93 9.14 -0.60
N MET A 85 -8.21 8.76 -1.67
CA MET A 85 -7.42 7.55 -1.70
C MET A 85 -6.31 7.59 -0.64
N ALA A 86 -6.20 6.55 0.18
CA ALA A 86 -5.08 6.38 1.08
C ALA A 86 -3.80 6.05 0.30
N THR A 87 -2.67 6.60 0.73
CA THR A 87 -1.36 6.32 0.14
C THR A 87 -0.36 5.88 1.21
N GLY A 88 0.66 5.15 0.78
CA GLY A 88 1.71 4.69 1.65
C GLY A 88 1.35 3.42 2.41
N PHE A 89 2.36 2.69 2.79
CA PHE A 89 2.25 1.48 3.59
C PHE A 89 3.41 1.45 4.57
N PRO A 90 3.15 1.40 5.89
CA PRO A 90 4.20 1.17 6.85
C PRO A 90 4.83 -0.19 6.53
N LYS A 91 6.14 -0.29 6.49
CA LYS A 91 6.92 -1.49 6.12
C LYS A 91 6.27 -2.76 6.69
N GLY A 92 5.58 -3.55 5.84
CA GLY A 92 4.88 -4.78 6.22
C GLY A 92 3.78 -4.62 7.29
N GLY A 93 3.19 -3.43 7.47
CA GLY A 93 2.25 -3.12 8.56
C GLY A 93 2.90 -3.03 9.94
N ARG A 94 4.18 -3.38 10.05
CA ARG A 94 4.92 -3.33 11.30
C ARG A 94 5.38 -1.91 11.60
N ILE A 95 5.10 -1.45 12.82
CA ILE A 95 5.61 -0.19 13.36
C ILE A 95 6.75 -0.53 14.30
N SER A 96 7.96 -0.04 13.98
CA SER A 96 9.14 -0.30 14.80
C SER A 96 9.11 0.59 16.04
N LEU A 97 8.73 0.03 17.16
CA LEU A 97 8.80 0.61 18.49
C LEU A 97 9.74 -0.23 19.36
N HIS A 98 10.49 0.42 20.24
CA HIS A 98 11.46 -0.27 21.11
C HIS A 98 10.78 -1.09 22.20
N SER A 99 9.79 -0.51 22.84
CA SER A 99 9.08 -1.12 23.97
C SER A 99 7.85 -1.95 23.56
N LEU A 100 7.43 -1.86 22.30
CA LEU A 100 6.29 -2.60 21.76
C LEU A 100 6.65 -3.31 20.45
N PRO A 101 7.37 -4.45 20.51
CA PRO A 101 7.97 -5.08 19.32
C PRO A 101 6.94 -5.61 18.31
N ASN A 102 5.72 -5.89 18.71
CA ASN A 102 4.67 -6.47 17.86
C ASN A 102 3.61 -5.46 17.40
N THR A 103 3.93 -4.18 17.37
CA THR A 103 2.99 -3.15 16.93
C THR A 103 2.79 -3.23 15.41
N ARG A 104 1.53 -3.26 14.99
CA ARG A 104 1.13 -3.33 13.58
C ARG A 104 0.00 -2.36 13.29
N ASP A 105 0.04 -1.77 12.11
CA ASP A 105 -1.08 -1.03 11.55
C ASP A 105 -2.09 -2.01 10.95
N LEU A 106 -3.35 -1.87 11.32
CA LEU A 106 -4.46 -2.64 10.77
C LEU A 106 -5.06 -1.99 9.52
N GLY A 107 -4.39 -1.00 8.95
CA GLY A 107 -4.80 -0.35 7.71
C GLY A 107 -5.06 -1.36 6.59
N ALA A 108 -6.06 -1.05 5.77
CA ALA A 108 -6.57 -1.86 4.66
C ALA A 108 -7.22 -3.20 5.01
N ILE A 109 -7.38 -3.55 6.25
CA ILE A 109 -8.27 -4.65 6.61
C ILE A 109 -9.70 -4.27 6.23
N VAL A 110 -10.39 -5.19 5.58
CA VAL A 110 -11.78 -5.00 5.18
C VAL A 110 -12.69 -5.28 6.36
N THR A 111 -13.59 -4.36 6.64
CA THR A 111 -14.61 -4.50 7.70
C THR A 111 -15.82 -5.28 7.19
N ALA A 112 -16.68 -5.75 8.11
CA ALA A 112 -17.87 -6.53 7.77
C ALA A 112 -18.87 -5.78 6.86
N ASP A 113 -18.86 -4.46 6.91
CA ASP A 113 -19.68 -3.57 6.10
C ASP A 113 -18.98 -3.09 4.80
N ASP A 114 -18.01 -3.86 4.33
CA ASP A 114 -17.29 -3.64 3.08
C ASP A 114 -16.44 -2.36 2.99
N ARG A 115 -16.18 -1.72 4.12
CA ARG A 115 -15.24 -0.59 4.20
C ARG A 115 -13.83 -1.09 4.51
N HIS A 116 -12.85 -0.22 4.35
CA HIS A 116 -11.46 -0.48 4.69
C HIS A 116 -11.05 0.38 5.89
N ILE A 117 -10.29 -0.20 6.80
CA ILE A 117 -9.65 0.58 7.85
C ILE A 117 -8.60 1.47 7.19
N LEU A 118 -8.67 2.78 7.44
CA LEU A 118 -7.66 3.71 6.94
C LEU A 118 -6.31 3.42 7.63
N PRO A 119 -5.18 3.51 6.90
CA PRO A 119 -3.86 3.39 7.48
C PRO A 119 -3.64 4.40 8.62
N ARG A 120 -2.91 3.99 9.64
CA ARG A 120 -2.56 4.80 10.82
C ARG A 120 -3.75 5.24 11.69
N ARG A 121 -4.87 4.53 11.60
CA ARG A 121 -6.06 4.82 12.43
C ARG A 121 -6.31 3.79 13.51
N LEU A 122 -5.95 2.55 13.24
CA LEU A 122 -6.12 1.45 14.18
C LEU A 122 -4.85 0.62 14.23
N LEU A 123 -4.26 0.52 15.41
CA LEU A 123 -3.04 -0.22 15.64
C LEU A 123 -3.32 -1.43 16.52
N ARG A 124 -2.63 -2.51 16.25
CA ARG A 124 -2.53 -3.67 17.14
C ARG A 124 -1.14 -3.68 17.78
N SER A 125 -1.07 -3.84 19.09
CA SER A 125 0.20 -3.95 19.82
C SER A 125 0.16 -5.09 20.83
N GLY A 126 1.29 -5.37 21.47
CA GLY A 126 1.36 -6.09 22.72
C GLY A 126 0.86 -5.22 23.89
N GLU A 127 1.12 -5.66 25.10
CA GLU A 127 0.71 -4.95 26.31
C GLU A 127 1.37 -3.57 26.40
N LEU A 128 0.55 -2.55 26.66
CA LEU A 128 1.02 -1.17 26.78
C LEU A 128 1.72 -0.87 28.11
N TYR A 129 1.83 -1.86 28.97
CA TYR A 129 2.28 -1.70 30.38
C TYR A 129 3.68 -1.08 30.50
N HIS A 130 4.55 -1.40 29.57
CA HIS A 130 5.95 -0.97 29.59
C HIS A 130 6.31 -0.02 28.44
N ILE A 131 5.33 0.66 27.88
CA ILE A 131 5.61 1.60 26.78
C ILE A 131 6.51 2.75 27.26
N SER A 132 7.60 2.97 26.55
CA SER A 132 8.51 4.09 26.82
C SER A 132 7.89 5.42 26.41
N GLU A 133 8.30 6.52 27.05
CA GLU A 133 7.86 7.86 26.68
C GLU A 133 8.24 8.21 25.23
N SER A 134 9.39 7.74 24.76
CA SER A 134 9.82 7.90 23.37
C SER A 134 8.81 7.25 22.41
N ASP A 135 8.37 6.02 22.69
CA ASP A 135 7.40 5.32 21.85
C ASP A 135 5.99 5.93 21.93
N LYS A 136 5.58 6.42 23.09
CA LYS A 136 4.33 7.18 23.23
C LYS A 136 4.32 8.42 22.33
N ASN A 137 5.42 9.14 22.28
CA ASN A 137 5.55 10.34 21.45
C ASN A 137 5.53 10.01 19.94
N ARG A 138 5.98 8.83 19.54
CA ARG A 138 5.93 8.36 18.16
C ARG A 138 4.53 7.92 17.72
N LEU A 139 3.64 7.59 18.66
CA LEU A 139 2.27 7.18 18.38
C LEU A 139 1.26 8.35 18.38
N ARG A 140 1.68 9.54 18.80
CA ARG A 140 0.91 10.79 18.71
C ARG A 140 1.05 11.42 17.34
#